data_00c294fc4699cd5dd41f940c95be524e
#
_entry.id   00c294fc4699cd5dd41f940c95be524e
#
_cell.length_a   1.000
_cell.length_b   1.000
_cell.length_c   1.000
_cell.angle_alpha   90.00
_cell.angle_beta   90.00
_cell.angle_gamma   90.00
#
_symmetry.space_group_name_H-M   'P 1'
#
loop_
_entity.id
_entity.type
_entity.pdbx_description
1 polymer ?
#
loop_
_entity_poly.entity_id
_entity_poly.type
_entity_poly.pdbx_seq_one_letter_code
_entity_poly.pdbx_strand_id
1 'polypeptide(L)'
;MRWIKGLIPTVIILLGALLLGCICYISIWGVPSFVVQRVEQALLEKGIPSHIETLKVTLWPRAVVTLKNVELLDPEAMPETRRPIVLLHEADVALNWKKLIEGQVVPERVNVKGMDVSVPVDAGNLEKVFSVTGVNAELNLGRPGMVDIVKADAVVQGIRVTAQGAFSIGQDDSGDFTLTAQDMGAVREQLNQVLNYMDRVKWPDASPPRLIVNLSDDPKGGVRVGMDLQAPVLRYGKIMVRDFLFSGDYADSVIMAKHFTMRDAETAGFVSLSLQADLKKRTLIWDVRSTAPLVSWAVAIVDEALVPKEMKFLSEPHVQISGHAVFSENWEGVEHLNALGSGSMGAFSVLGEKFQRASCDFSYENGNFYVTDLDIRHPGGSFSGKVMGVDGEIKIDVHSTLPMKAMLGMARSIAPEDAKLPPALEIRGDPELKVYGSVDMGKGWKGPFQVDRLQIEASVADVLPRSGIRFRCGQGGIDWPFH
;
A
#
# COMPACT_ATOMS: atom_id res chain seq x y z
N MET A 1 -33.07 46.79 -63.23
CA MET A 1 -33.35 45.66 -62.28
C MET A 1 -32.74 44.28 -62.71
N ARG A 2 -32.21 44.10 -63.87
CA ARG A 2 -31.56 42.85 -64.32
C ARG A 2 -30.14 42.61 -63.77
N TRP A 3 -29.35 43.63 -63.38
CA TRP A 3 -27.97 43.55 -62.86
C TRP A 3 -27.89 43.04 -61.43
N ILE A 4 -28.90 43.29 -60.60
CA ILE A 4 -28.90 42.82 -59.18
C ILE A 4 -29.11 41.29 -59.08
N LYS A 5 -29.85 40.68 -60.07
CA LYS A 5 -30.11 39.21 -60.08
C LYS A 5 -28.89 38.37 -60.40
N GLY A 6 -27.85 38.94 -61.09
CA GLY A 6 -26.57 38.25 -61.33
C GLY A 6 -25.54 38.47 -60.25
N LEU A 7 -25.62 39.57 -59.48
CA LEU A 7 -24.61 39.93 -58.42
C LEU A 7 -24.77 39.07 -57.20
N ILE A 8 -26.00 38.71 -56.80
CA ILE A 8 -26.24 37.90 -55.59
C ILE A 8 -25.64 36.50 -55.69
N PRO A 9 -25.82 35.70 -56.76
CA PRO A 9 -25.20 34.38 -56.86
C PRO A 9 -23.69 34.44 -56.97
N THR A 10 -23.12 35.48 -57.61
CA THR A 10 -21.65 35.67 -57.69
C THR A 10 -21.04 35.96 -56.31
N VAL A 11 -21.67 36.80 -55.49
CA VAL A 11 -21.23 37.09 -54.13
C VAL A 11 -21.34 35.85 -53.27
N ILE A 12 -22.40 35.04 -53.37
CA ILE A 12 -22.55 33.79 -52.63
C ILE A 12 -21.48 32.77 -53.03
N ILE A 13 -21.18 32.64 -54.32
CA ILE A 13 -20.12 31.74 -54.80
C ILE A 13 -18.75 32.22 -54.32
N LEU A 14 -18.49 33.52 -54.34
CA LEU A 14 -17.23 34.12 -53.91
C LEU A 14 -17.05 33.97 -52.37
N LEU A 15 -18.12 34.17 -51.62
CA LEU A 15 -18.14 33.95 -50.16
C LEU A 15 -17.94 32.45 -49.82
N GLY A 16 -18.58 31.54 -50.55
CA GLY A 16 -18.41 30.10 -50.45
C GLY A 16 -16.99 29.64 -50.77
N ALA A 17 -16.39 30.18 -51.84
CA ALA A 17 -15.01 29.88 -52.21
C ALA A 17 -13.99 30.43 -51.19
N LEU A 18 -14.24 31.62 -50.64
CA LEU A 18 -13.43 32.23 -49.59
C LEU A 18 -13.51 31.40 -48.29
N LEU A 19 -14.71 30.96 -47.94
CA LEU A 19 -14.94 30.14 -46.72
C LEU A 19 -14.26 28.75 -46.88
N LEU A 20 -14.39 28.14 -48.07
CA LEU A 20 -13.71 26.89 -48.41
C LEU A 20 -12.19 27.07 -48.43
N GLY A 21 -11.67 28.19 -48.92
CA GLY A 21 -10.25 28.54 -48.87
C GLY A 21 -9.73 28.72 -47.47
N CYS A 22 -10.50 29.38 -46.59
CA CYS A 22 -10.15 29.49 -45.16
C CYS A 22 -10.16 28.12 -44.46
N ILE A 23 -11.15 27.27 -44.71
CA ILE A 23 -11.20 25.93 -44.15
C ILE A 23 -10.01 25.10 -44.64
N CYS A 24 -9.69 25.12 -45.92
CA CYS A 24 -8.50 24.45 -46.45
C CYS A 24 -7.20 25.00 -45.86
N TYR A 25 -7.08 26.31 -45.73
CA TYR A 25 -5.92 26.97 -45.14
C TYR A 25 -5.71 26.49 -43.71
N ILE A 26 -6.74 26.58 -42.86
CA ILE A 26 -6.68 26.16 -41.43
C ILE A 26 -6.38 24.67 -41.32
N SER A 27 -6.93 23.83 -42.19
CA SER A 27 -6.69 22.38 -42.18
C SER A 27 -5.28 21.97 -42.60
N ILE A 28 -4.64 22.73 -43.50
CA ILE A 28 -3.31 22.42 -44.03
C ILE A 28 -2.19 23.06 -43.16
N TRP A 29 -2.29 24.36 -42.90
CA TRP A 29 -1.27 25.13 -42.21
C TRP A 29 -1.51 25.31 -40.71
N GLY A 30 -2.69 24.89 -40.21
CA GLY A 30 -3.06 25.08 -38.81
C GLY A 30 -3.72 26.42 -38.54
N VAL A 31 -4.01 26.68 -37.30
CA VAL A 31 -4.65 27.93 -36.84
C VAL A 31 -3.59 29.02 -36.76
N PRO A 32 -3.87 30.28 -37.17
CA PRO A 32 -2.93 31.38 -37.07
C PRO A 32 -2.44 31.61 -35.64
N SER A 33 -1.18 32.03 -35.49
CA SER A 33 -0.50 32.19 -34.19
C SER A 33 -1.24 33.11 -33.19
N PHE A 34 -1.96 34.14 -33.67
CA PHE A 34 -2.74 35.02 -32.80
C PHE A 34 -3.89 34.31 -32.11
N VAL A 35 -4.44 33.23 -32.70
CA VAL A 35 -5.51 32.42 -32.07
C VAL A 35 -4.89 31.50 -31.03
N VAL A 36 -3.71 30.91 -31.31
CA VAL A 36 -2.95 30.10 -30.34
C VAL A 36 -2.63 30.96 -29.10
N GLN A 37 -2.10 32.16 -29.31
CA GLN A 37 -1.81 33.11 -28.20
C GLN A 37 -3.05 33.46 -27.37
N ARG A 38 -4.21 33.59 -28.00
CA ARG A 38 -5.48 33.82 -27.29
C ARG A 38 -5.89 32.63 -26.43
N VAL A 39 -5.67 31.40 -26.93
CA VAL A 39 -5.93 30.18 -26.16
C VAL A 39 -4.96 30.07 -24.96
N GLU A 40 -3.66 30.32 -25.18
CA GLU A 40 -2.66 30.37 -24.12
C GLU A 40 -3.00 31.42 -23.06
N GLN A 41 -3.46 32.61 -23.48
CA GLN A 41 -3.87 33.67 -22.56
C GLN A 41 -5.09 33.28 -21.75
N ALA A 42 -6.10 32.66 -22.37
CA ALA A 42 -7.30 32.17 -21.69
C ALA A 42 -6.98 31.07 -20.69
N LEU A 43 -6.02 30.19 -20.98
CA LEU A 43 -5.51 29.18 -20.04
C LEU A 43 -4.74 29.83 -18.88
N LEU A 44 -3.93 30.87 -19.17
CA LEU A 44 -3.21 31.61 -18.15
C LEU A 44 -4.16 32.33 -17.17
N GLU A 45 -5.26 32.92 -17.68
CA GLU A 45 -6.31 33.52 -16.85
C GLU A 45 -6.98 32.53 -15.89
N LYS A 46 -6.99 31.24 -16.27
CA LYS A 46 -7.45 30.13 -15.41
C LYS A 46 -6.34 29.53 -14.53
N GLY A 47 -5.17 30.14 -14.45
CA GLY A 47 -4.04 29.67 -13.66
C GLY A 47 -3.23 28.55 -14.29
N ILE A 48 -3.42 28.28 -15.61
CA ILE A 48 -2.72 27.23 -16.35
C ILE A 48 -1.76 27.84 -17.37
N PRO A 49 -0.53 28.22 -16.96
CA PRO A 49 0.46 28.73 -17.91
C PRO A 49 0.85 27.62 -18.89
N SER A 50 0.72 27.89 -20.17
CA SER A 50 0.90 26.90 -21.21
C SER A 50 1.62 27.48 -22.43
N HIS A 51 2.28 26.58 -23.17
CA HIS A 51 2.83 26.87 -24.50
C HIS A 51 2.33 25.82 -25.48
N ILE A 52 1.78 26.27 -26.64
CA ILE A 52 1.20 25.40 -27.66
C ILE A 52 1.93 25.65 -28.98
N GLU A 53 2.75 24.69 -29.42
CA GLU A 53 3.50 24.83 -30.68
C GLU A 53 2.57 24.79 -31.89
N THR A 54 1.64 23.84 -31.93
CA THR A 54 0.74 23.64 -33.08
C THR A 54 -0.70 23.37 -32.64
N LEU A 55 -1.61 24.15 -33.19
CA LEU A 55 -3.06 23.92 -33.15
C LEU A 55 -3.58 23.78 -34.55
N LYS A 56 -4.21 22.64 -34.90
CA LYS A 56 -4.86 22.40 -36.16
C LYS A 56 -6.34 22.12 -35.96
N VAL A 57 -7.15 22.59 -36.87
CA VAL A 57 -8.60 22.29 -36.89
C VAL A 57 -8.93 21.69 -38.24
N THR A 58 -9.39 20.44 -38.26
CA THR A 58 -9.87 19.72 -39.43
C THR A 58 -11.39 19.60 -39.32
N LEU A 59 -12.12 20.08 -40.34
CA LEU A 59 -13.59 20.10 -40.29
C LEU A 59 -14.23 18.93 -41.07
N TRP A 60 -13.49 18.32 -42.00
CA TRP A 60 -13.99 17.24 -42.84
C TRP A 60 -13.05 16.04 -42.85
N PRO A 61 -13.53 14.77 -42.73
CA PRO A 61 -14.94 14.34 -42.62
C PRO A 61 -15.53 14.48 -41.21
N ARG A 62 -14.72 14.82 -40.20
CA ARG A 62 -15.11 15.08 -38.80
C ARG A 62 -14.44 16.35 -38.31
N ALA A 63 -15.13 17.08 -37.44
CA ALA A 63 -14.51 18.20 -36.77
C ALA A 63 -13.50 17.66 -35.68
N VAL A 64 -12.22 17.85 -35.92
CA VAL A 64 -11.16 17.42 -35.03
C VAL A 64 -10.21 18.59 -34.76
N VAL A 65 -9.93 18.84 -33.50
CA VAL A 65 -8.88 19.75 -33.03
C VAL A 65 -7.67 18.92 -32.66
N THR A 66 -6.56 19.11 -33.36
CA THR A 66 -5.29 18.46 -33.10
C THR A 66 -4.33 19.45 -32.44
N LEU A 67 -3.86 19.10 -31.26
CA LEU A 67 -2.85 19.81 -30.50
C LEU A 67 -1.54 19.04 -30.59
N LYS A 68 -0.42 19.74 -30.84
CA LYS A 68 0.93 19.11 -30.84
C LYS A 68 1.91 19.95 -30.03
N ASN A 69 2.75 19.21 -29.29
CA ASN A 69 3.81 19.75 -28.46
C ASN A 69 3.27 20.86 -27.54
N VAL A 70 2.33 20.45 -26.67
CA VAL A 70 1.77 21.35 -25.64
C VAL A 70 2.54 21.15 -24.36
N GLU A 71 3.06 22.24 -23.83
CA GLU A 71 3.70 22.30 -22.54
C GLU A 71 2.81 23.00 -21.53
N LEU A 72 2.50 22.37 -20.42
CA LEU A 72 1.91 23.02 -19.26
C LEU A 72 3.03 23.30 -18.27
N LEU A 73 3.17 24.57 -17.92
CA LEU A 73 4.27 25.03 -17.08
C LEU A 73 3.83 25.06 -15.61
N ASP A 74 4.81 24.98 -14.71
CA ASP A 74 4.56 25.06 -13.28
C ASP A 74 3.95 26.43 -12.89
N PRO A 75 2.72 26.49 -12.38
CA PRO A 75 2.07 27.75 -12.01
C PRO A 75 2.71 28.44 -10.80
N GLU A 76 3.39 27.68 -9.93
CA GLU A 76 4.03 28.21 -8.70
C GLU A 76 5.44 28.75 -8.95
N ALA A 77 6.08 28.34 -10.04
CA ALA A 77 7.42 28.81 -10.36
C ALA A 77 7.41 30.25 -10.88
N MET A 78 8.48 30.98 -10.60
CA MET A 78 8.67 32.32 -11.19
C MET A 78 8.69 32.22 -12.72
N PRO A 79 8.15 33.23 -13.44
CA PRO A 79 8.05 33.15 -14.91
C PRO A 79 9.35 32.79 -15.63
N GLU A 80 10.49 33.23 -15.10
CA GLU A 80 11.82 32.99 -15.69
C GLU A 80 12.37 31.59 -15.45
N THR A 81 11.86 30.86 -14.44
CA THR A 81 12.33 29.52 -14.03
C THR A 81 11.30 28.44 -14.24
N ARG A 82 10.15 28.77 -14.85
CA ARG A 82 9.06 27.81 -15.10
C ARG A 82 9.56 26.66 -15.96
N ARG A 83 9.31 25.44 -15.45
CA ARG A 83 9.59 24.19 -16.18
C ARG A 83 8.27 23.56 -16.62
N PRO A 84 8.26 22.84 -17.72
CA PRO A 84 7.08 22.04 -18.08
C PRO A 84 6.87 20.94 -17.05
N ILE A 85 5.67 20.89 -16.48
CA ILE A 85 5.21 19.81 -15.61
C ILE A 85 4.40 18.77 -16.39
N VAL A 86 3.84 19.18 -17.55
CA VAL A 86 3.20 18.27 -18.50
C VAL A 86 3.72 18.59 -19.89
N LEU A 87 4.15 17.55 -20.60
CA LEU A 87 4.53 17.59 -21.99
C LEU A 87 3.58 16.68 -22.79
N LEU A 88 2.78 17.24 -23.65
CA LEU A 88 1.84 16.51 -24.50
C LEU A 88 2.33 16.55 -25.94
N HIS A 89 2.70 15.39 -26.48
CA HIS A 89 3.20 15.31 -27.86
C HIS A 89 2.06 15.50 -28.89
N GLU A 90 0.96 14.79 -28.74
CA GLU A 90 -0.20 14.93 -29.61
C GLU A 90 -1.50 14.63 -28.88
N ALA A 91 -2.52 15.45 -29.10
CA ALA A 91 -3.90 15.14 -28.72
C ALA A 91 -4.86 15.50 -29.84
N ASP A 92 -5.75 14.56 -30.14
CA ASP A 92 -6.86 14.74 -31.08
C ASP A 92 -8.16 14.80 -30.31
N VAL A 93 -8.87 15.93 -30.42
CA VAL A 93 -10.18 16.15 -29.81
C VAL A 93 -11.23 16.18 -30.91
N ALA A 94 -12.00 15.11 -31.09
CA ALA A 94 -13.13 15.08 -31.98
C ALA A 94 -14.32 15.79 -31.32
N LEU A 95 -14.94 16.70 -32.09
CA LEU A 95 -16.07 17.50 -31.63
C LEU A 95 -17.38 16.94 -32.20
N ASN A 96 -18.44 17.09 -31.40
CA ASN A 96 -19.79 16.75 -31.86
C ASN A 96 -20.24 17.72 -32.95
N TRP A 97 -20.34 17.23 -34.18
CA TRP A 97 -20.63 18.05 -35.35
C TRP A 97 -21.98 18.75 -35.28
N LYS A 98 -23.02 18.08 -34.74
CA LYS A 98 -24.35 18.66 -34.60
C LYS A 98 -24.35 19.84 -33.64
N LYS A 99 -23.68 19.69 -32.50
CA LYS A 99 -23.54 20.74 -31.49
C LYS A 99 -22.66 21.90 -31.97
N LEU A 100 -21.66 21.61 -32.77
CA LEU A 100 -20.81 22.62 -33.37
C LEU A 100 -21.60 23.54 -34.33
N ILE A 101 -22.51 23.00 -35.14
CA ILE A 101 -23.40 23.78 -35.97
C ILE A 101 -24.35 24.65 -35.14
N GLU A 102 -24.76 24.20 -33.95
CA GLU A 102 -25.56 24.97 -32.99
C GLU A 102 -24.70 26.03 -32.23
N GLY A 103 -23.43 26.15 -32.55
CA GLY A 103 -22.48 27.08 -31.89
C GLY A 103 -21.94 26.60 -30.57
N GLN A 104 -22.11 25.32 -30.22
CA GLN A 104 -21.63 24.71 -29.00
C GLN A 104 -20.41 23.82 -29.28
N VAL A 105 -19.32 24.03 -28.55
CA VAL A 105 -18.10 23.19 -28.63
C VAL A 105 -18.22 22.07 -27.60
N VAL A 106 -18.61 20.89 -28.06
CA VAL A 106 -18.79 19.70 -27.20
C VAL A 106 -17.83 18.61 -27.68
N PRO A 107 -16.84 18.18 -26.85
CA PRO A 107 -15.97 17.07 -27.20
C PRO A 107 -16.73 15.76 -27.18
N GLU A 108 -16.47 14.89 -28.16
CA GLU A 108 -17.06 13.57 -28.29
C GLU A 108 -16.04 12.45 -28.03
N ARG A 109 -14.80 12.68 -28.50
CA ARG A 109 -13.68 11.74 -28.28
C ARG A 109 -12.39 12.52 -28.09
N VAL A 110 -11.57 12.06 -27.17
CA VAL A 110 -10.23 12.56 -26.96
C VAL A 110 -9.22 11.42 -27.10
N ASN A 111 -8.23 11.61 -27.95
CA ASN A 111 -7.14 10.65 -28.14
C ASN A 111 -5.83 11.34 -27.82
N VAL A 112 -5.16 10.88 -26.77
CA VAL A 112 -3.87 11.38 -26.28
C VAL A 112 -2.76 10.42 -26.71
N LYS A 113 -1.69 10.93 -27.27
CA LYS A 113 -0.52 10.16 -27.69
C LYS A 113 0.74 10.80 -27.14
N GLY A 114 1.41 10.07 -26.25
CA GLY A 114 2.69 10.48 -25.71
C GLY A 114 2.59 11.71 -24.81
N MET A 115 1.89 11.61 -23.66
CA MET A 115 1.91 12.65 -22.65
C MET A 115 2.84 12.22 -21.52
N ASP A 116 3.72 13.13 -21.11
CA ASP A 116 4.61 12.97 -19.96
C ASP A 116 4.25 14.00 -18.90
N VAL A 117 4.19 13.55 -17.65
CA VAL A 117 3.93 14.39 -16.47
C VAL A 117 5.11 14.27 -15.53
N SER A 118 5.65 15.39 -15.09
CA SER A 118 6.82 15.46 -14.22
C SER A 118 6.62 16.56 -13.17
N VAL A 119 6.12 16.18 -12.00
CA VAL A 119 5.80 17.14 -10.93
C VAL A 119 6.87 17.07 -9.84
N PRO A 120 7.67 18.14 -9.65
CA PRO A 120 8.55 18.26 -8.49
C PRO A 120 7.71 18.26 -7.21
N VAL A 121 7.99 17.33 -6.29
CA VAL A 121 7.19 17.17 -5.06
C VAL A 121 7.79 17.86 -3.85
N ASP A 122 9.02 18.36 -3.95
CA ASP A 122 9.73 19.07 -2.91
C ASP A 122 10.32 20.36 -3.49
N ALA A 123 9.91 21.50 -2.93
CA ALA A 123 10.43 22.82 -3.36
C ALA A 123 11.93 22.98 -3.08
N GLY A 124 12.47 22.26 -2.08
CA GLY A 124 13.89 22.27 -1.71
C GLY A 124 14.73 21.27 -2.49
N ASN A 125 14.12 20.26 -3.10
CA ASN A 125 14.80 19.20 -3.86
C ASN A 125 14.09 18.96 -5.20
N LEU A 126 14.51 19.69 -6.22
CA LEU A 126 13.96 19.58 -7.58
C LEU A 126 14.29 18.25 -8.30
N GLU A 127 15.13 17.40 -7.71
CA GLU A 127 15.43 16.07 -8.24
C GLU A 127 14.36 15.05 -7.81
N LYS A 128 13.62 15.33 -6.72
CA LYS A 128 12.53 14.47 -6.28
C LYS A 128 11.28 14.77 -7.09
N VAL A 129 11.04 13.97 -8.13
CA VAL A 129 9.98 14.17 -9.11
C VAL A 129 9.02 12.99 -9.12
N PHE A 130 7.72 13.29 -9.06
CA PHE A 130 6.71 12.30 -9.42
C PHE A 130 6.55 12.28 -10.94
N SER A 131 6.79 11.13 -11.56
CA SER A 131 6.78 10.97 -13.01
C SER A 131 5.72 10.00 -13.51
N VAL A 132 5.00 10.43 -14.54
CA VAL A 132 4.12 9.59 -15.37
C VAL A 132 4.57 9.77 -16.80
N THR A 133 4.99 8.74 -17.47
CA THR A 133 5.55 8.83 -18.82
C THR A 133 4.82 7.97 -19.83
N GLY A 134 4.84 8.39 -21.09
CA GLY A 134 4.29 7.64 -22.20
C GLY A 134 2.79 7.42 -22.10
N VAL A 135 2.03 8.38 -21.57
CA VAL A 135 0.57 8.27 -21.46
C VAL A 135 -0.02 8.26 -22.86
N ASN A 136 -0.71 7.16 -23.19
CA ASN A 136 -1.54 7.04 -24.38
C ASN A 136 -2.96 6.71 -23.91
N ALA A 137 -3.94 7.52 -24.29
CA ALA A 137 -5.31 7.34 -23.82
C ALA A 137 -6.34 7.62 -24.93
N GLU A 138 -7.35 6.78 -24.99
CA GLU A 138 -8.54 6.97 -25.81
C GLU A 138 -9.76 7.10 -24.91
N LEU A 139 -10.38 8.30 -24.91
CA LEU A 139 -11.53 8.64 -24.11
C LEU A 139 -12.73 8.89 -25.01
N ASN A 140 -13.90 8.35 -24.66
CA ASN A 140 -15.16 8.61 -25.32
C ASN A 140 -16.07 9.41 -24.38
N LEU A 141 -16.45 10.60 -24.81
CA LEU A 141 -17.26 11.57 -24.07
C LEU A 141 -18.65 11.78 -24.72
N GLY A 142 -19.00 10.94 -25.69
CA GLY A 142 -20.23 11.09 -26.48
C GLY A 142 -21.54 10.90 -25.70
N ARG A 143 -21.47 10.38 -24.46
CA ARG A 143 -22.63 10.27 -23.59
C ARG A 143 -22.56 11.39 -22.53
N PRO A 144 -23.62 12.24 -22.43
CA PRO A 144 -23.65 13.33 -21.43
C PRO A 144 -23.42 12.81 -20.01
N GLY A 145 -22.54 13.45 -19.28
CA GLY A 145 -22.22 13.09 -17.88
C GLY A 145 -21.48 11.76 -17.70
N MET A 146 -20.98 11.15 -18.79
CA MET A 146 -20.18 9.92 -18.72
C MET A 146 -18.81 10.12 -19.38
N VAL A 147 -17.80 9.56 -18.75
CA VAL A 147 -16.46 9.35 -19.34
C VAL A 147 -16.24 7.86 -19.53
N ASP A 148 -15.94 7.46 -20.76
CA ASP A 148 -15.60 6.09 -21.09
C ASP A 148 -14.12 6.06 -21.51
N ILE A 149 -13.29 5.46 -20.67
CA ILE A 149 -11.88 5.20 -20.96
C ILE A 149 -11.82 3.90 -21.74
N VAL A 150 -11.74 4.00 -23.05
CA VAL A 150 -11.63 2.82 -23.92
C VAL A 150 -10.35 2.08 -23.60
N LYS A 151 -9.26 2.83 -23.48
CA LYS A 151 -7.95 2.34 -23.06
C LYS A 151 -7.06 3.50 -22.66
N ALA A 152 -6.29 3.33 -21.58
CA ALA A 152 -5.19 4.21 -21.24
C ALA A 152 -4.00 3.38 -20.78
N ASP A 153 -2.81 3.66 -21.32
CA ASP A 153 -1.54 3.05 -20.95
C ASP A 153 -0.58 4.14 -20.49
N ALA A 154 0.18 3.88 -19.46
CA ALA A 154 1.19 4.79 -18.92
C ALA A 154 2.27 4.03 -18.13
N VAL A 155 3.38 4.70 -17.85
CA VAL A 155 4.36 4.25 -16.86
C VAL A 155 4.40 5.25 -15.73
N VAL A 156 3.97 4.84 -14.53
CA VAL A 156 3.94 5.66 -13.32
C VAL A 156 5.06 5.23 -12.39
N GLN A 157 6.07 6.05 -12.20
CA GLN A 157 7.24 5.73 -11.36
C GLN A 157 7.86 4.35 -11.67
N GLY A 158 7.93 3.98 -12.95
CA GLY A 158 8.44 2.68 -13.38
C GLY A 158 7.42 1.52 -13.34
N ILE A 159 6.22 1.73 -12.83
CA ILE A 159 5.11 0.75 -12.85
C ILE A 159 4.34 0.92 -14.17
N ARG A 160 4.16 -0.16 -14.91
CA ARG A 160 3.29 -0.14 -16.11
C ARG A 160 1.84 -0.16 -15.69
N VAL A 161 1.10 0.87 -16.06
CA VAL A 161 -0.32 1.04 -15.73
C VAL A 161 -1.15 0.94 -16.99
N THR A 162 -2.20 0.14 -16.94
CA THR A 162 -3.24 0.10 -17.98
C THR A 162 -4.58 0.39 -17.29
N ALA A 163 -5.34 1.35 -17.80
CA ALA A 163 -6.66 1.68 -17.26
C ALA A 163 -7.74 1.58 -18.35
N GLN A 164 -8.93 1.13 -17.96
CA GLN A 164 -10.12 1.06 -18.80
C GLN A 164 -11.39 1.15 -17.96
N GLY A 165 -12.50 1.48 -18.61
CA GLY A 165 -13.81 1.48 -17.96
C GLY A 165 -14.61 2.74 -18.21
N ALA A 166 -15.80 2.80 -17.66
CA ALA A 166 -16.71 3.92 -17.82
C ALA A 166 -17.29 4.34 -16.47
N PHE A 167 -17.41 5.63 -16.23
CA PHE A 167 -17.97 6.17 -15.01
C PHE A 167 -18.72 7.48 -15.27
N SER A 168 -19.68 7.77 -14.40
CA SER A 168 -20.49 8.98 -14.48
C SER A 168 -19.78 10.13 -13.74
N ILE A 169 -19.71 11.29 -14.41
CA ILE A 169 -19.34 12.55 -13.76
C ILE A 169 -20.63 13.21 -13.29
N GLY A 170 -20.73 13.57 -12.00
CA GLY A 170 -21.89 14.30 -11.48
C GLY A 170 -22.15 15.58 -12.27
N GLN A 171 -23.42 15.88 -12.57
CA GLN A 171 -23.78 17.09 -13.33
C GLN A 171 -23.44 18.41 -12.58
N ASP A 172 -23.16 18.34 -11.29
CA ASP A 172 -22.84 19.52 -10.47
C ASP A 172 -21.38 19.99 -10.59
N ASP A 173 -20.51 19.20 -11.23
CA ASP A 173 -19.09 19.53 -11.44
C ASP A 173 -18.82 20.37 -12.72
N SER A 174 -19.87 20.96 -13.33
CA SER A 174 -19.69 21.94 -14.40
C SER A 174 -19.16 23.31 -13.94
N GLY A 175 -18.65 23.37 -12.70
CA GLY A 175 -17.98 24.53 -12.15
C GLY A 175 -16.73 24.89 -12.96
N ASP A 176 -16.49 26.17 -13.12
CA ASP A 176 -15.29 26.71 -13.75
C ASP A 176 -14.05 26.17 -13.02
N PHE A 177 -13.40 25.19 -13.65
CA PHE A 177 -12.17 24.62 -13.12
C PHE A 177 -11.06 25.69 -13.20
N THR A 178 -10.60 26.16 -12.03
CA THR A 178 -9.46 27.07 -11.91
C THR A 178 -8.43 26.39 -11.02
N LEU A 179 -7.25 26.10 -11.57
CA LEU A 179 -6.15 25.52 -10.81
C LEU A 179 -5.49 26.61 -9.96
N THR A 180 -5.52 26.49 -8.64
CA THR A 180 -4.86 27.43 -7.75
C THR A 180 -3.51 26.92 -7.27
N ALA A 181 -2.61 27.80 -6.85
CA ALA A 181 -1.33 27.42 -6.24
C ALA A 181 -1.54 26.56 -4.97
N GLN A 182 -2.62 26.83 -4.21
CA GLN A 182 -2.96 26.04 -3.02
C GLN A 182 -3.35 24.60 -3.39
N ASP A 183 -4.07 24.39 -4.51
CA ASP A 183 -4.42 23.06 -5.00
C ASP A 183 -3.16 22.28 -5.40
N MET A 184 -2.21 22.94 -6.06
CA MET A 184 -0.93 22.33 -6.44
C MET A 184 -0.08 21.97 -5.22
N GLY A 185 -0.05 22.79 -4.18
CA GLY A 185 0.63 22.50 -2.93
C GLY A 185 0.09 21.22 -2.26
N ALA A 186 -1.23 21.08 -2.16
CA ALA A 186 -1.89 19.89 -1.60
C ALA A 186 -1.59 18.64 -2.44
N VAL A 187 -1.63 18.75 -3.77
CA VAL A 187 -1.28 17.65 -4.67
C VAL A 187 0.18 17.21 -4.49
N ARG A 188 1.13 18.17 -4.40
CA ARG A 188 2.55 17.85 -4.17
C ARG A 188 2.78 17.12 -2.86
N GLU A 189 2.10 17.54 -1.79
CA GLU A 189 2.21 16.87 -0.49
C GLU A 189 1.75 15.42 -0.57
N GLN A 190 0.60 15.15 -1.19
CA GLN A 190 0.10 13.79 -1.40
C GLN A 190 1.05 12.95 -2.27
N LEU A 191 1.55 13.51 -3.37
CA LEU A 191 2.52 12.84 -4.23
C LEU A 191 3.84 12.54 -3.50
N ASN A 192 4.30 13.45 -2.64
CA ASN A 192 5.49 13.23 -1.82
C ASN A 192 5.31 12.07 -0.83
N GLN A 193 4.14 11.97 -0.19
CA GLN A 193 3.82 10.84 0.67
C GLN A 193 3.84 9.51 -0.11
N VAL A 194 3.23 9.46 -1.30
CA VAL A 194 3.26 8.28 -2.18
C VAL A 194 4.69 7.90 -2.53
N LEU A 195 5.53 8.86 -2.94
CA LEU A 195 6.94 8.60 -3.26
C LEU A 195 7.73 8.06 -2.07
N ASN A 196 7.51 8.59 -0.86
CA ASN A 196 8.16 8.10 0.35
C ASN A 196 7.85 6.62 0.64
N TYR A 197 6.63 6.15 0.32
CA TYR A 197 6.29 4.74 0.40
C TYR A 197 6.93 3.93 -0.73
N MET A 198 6.90 4.45 -1.96
CA MET A 198 7.48 3.77 -3.13
C MET A 198 9.00 3.65 -3.05
N ASP A 199 9.69 4.62 -2.45
CA ASP A 199 11.15 4.57 -2.27
C ASP A 199 11.64 3.38 -1.45
N ARG A 200 10.78 2.84 -0.59
CA ARG A 200 11.06 1.63 0.21
C ARG A 200 10.93 0.33 -0.59
N VAL A 201 10.24 0.40 -1.74
CA VAL A 201 9.99 -0.77 -2.60
C VAL A 201 10.83 -0.65 -3.85
N LYS A 202 11.61 -1.67 -4.17
CA LYS A 202 12.46 -1.72 -5.37
C LYS A 202 12.10 -2.94 -6.21
N TRP A 203 12.25 -2.81 -7.51
CA TRP A 203 12.10 -3.90 -8.47
C TRP A 203 13.15 -3.81 -9.56
N PRO A 204 13.48 -4.93 -10.24
CA PRO A 204 14.40 -4.92 -11.39
C PRO A 204 13.80 -4.19 -12.61
N ASP A 205 14.56 -3.36 -13.28
CA ASP A 205 14.12 -2.65 -14.49
C ASP A 205 13.66 -3.60 -15.61
N ALA A 206 14.25 -4.79 -15.67
CA ALA A 206 13.89 -5.82 -16.65
C ALA A 206 12.48 -6.42 -16.42
N SER A 207 11.92 -6.27 -15.21
CA SER A 207 10.64 -6.88 -14.82
C SER A 207 9.81 -5.89 -13.99
N PRO A 208 9.39 -4.76 -14.58
CA PRO A 208 8.61 -3.76 -13.87
C PRO A 208 7.25 -4.31 -13.45
N PRO A 209 6.71 -3.86 -12.32
CA PRO A 209 5.35 -4.17 -11.90
C PRO A 209 4.32 -3.72 -12.94
N ARG A 210 3.20 -4.42 -12.98
CA ARG A 210 2.08 -4.12 -13.87
C ARG A 210 0.83 -3.90 -13.05
N LEU A 211 0.19 -2.74 -13.21
CA LEU A 211 -1.08 -2.38 -12.58
C LEU A 211 -2.17 -2.26 -13.65
N ILE A 212 -3.25 -2.98 -13.48
CA ILE A 212 -4.47 -2.84 -14.29
C ILE A 212 -5.52 -2.16 -13.42
N VAL A 213 -6.10 -1.09 -13.94
CA VAL A 213 -7.15 -0.32 -13.26
C VAL A 213 -8.44 -0.43 -14.09
N ASN A 214 -9.51 -0.88 -13.46
CA ASN A 214 -10.82 -0.98 -14.05
C ASN A 214 -11.77 0.00 -13.34
N LEU A 215 -12.36 0.90 -14.10
CA LEU A 215 -13.28 1.92 -13.59
C LEU A 215 -14.71 1.56 -13.95
N SER A 216 -15.65 1.73 -13.04
CA SER A 216 -17.07 1.52 -13.27
C SER A 216 -17.90 2.38 -12.31
N ASP A 217 -19.16 2.58 -12.61
CA ASP A 217 -20.09 3.19 -11.67
C ASP A 217 -20.34 2.25 -10.47
N ASP A 218 -20.38 2.83 -9.28
CA ASP A 218 -20.85 2.11 -8.11
C ASP A 218 -22.40 2.16 -8.07
N PRO A 219 -23.09 1.04 -7.84
CA PRO A 219 -24.55 1.02 -7.67
C PRO A 219 -25.08 1.94 -6.58
N LYS A 220 -24.23 2.31 -5.60
CA LYS A 220 -24.56 3.25 -4.52
C LYS A 220 -24.28 4.71 -4.86
N GLY A 221 -23.76 4.99 -6.04
CA GLY A 221 -23.30 6.30 -6.50
C GLY A 221 -21.78 6.47 -6.33
N GLY A 222 -21.17 7.21 -7.25
CA GLY A 222 -19.73 7.42 -7.33
C GLY A 222 -19.01 6.41 -8.22
N VAL A 223 -17.69 6.37 -8.12
CA VAL A 223 -16.82 5.54 -8.96
C VAL A 223 -16.29 4.35 -8.17
N ARG A 224 -16.40 3.17 -8.77
CA ARG A 224 -15.74 1.96 -8.31
C ARG A 224 -14.43 1.78 -9.07
N VAL A 225 -13.35 1.57 -8.34
CA VAL A 225 -12.01 1.35 -8.89
C VAL A 225 -11.57 -0.07 -8.57
N GLY A 226 -11.49 -0.92 -9.58
CA GLY A 226 -10.87 -2.24 -9.48
C GLY A 226 -9.38 -2.13 -9.80
N MET A 227 -8.53 -2.82 -9.05
CA MET A 227 -7.08 -2.79 -9.20
C MET A 227 -6.51 -4.21 -9.18
N ASP A 228 -5.66 -4.52 -10.16
CA ASP A 228 -4.89 -5.75 -10.22
C ASP A 228 -3.41 -5.40 -10.39
N LEU A 229 -2.59 -5.61 -9.35
CA LEU A 229 -1.16 -5.35 -9.35
C LEU A 229 -0.38 -6.67 -9.36
N GLN A 230 0.53 -6.80 -10.29
CA GLN A 230 1.41 -7.96 -10.44
C GLN A 230 2.86 -7.49 -10.46
N ALA A 231 3.70 -8.13 -9.67
CA ALA A 231 5.13 -7.89 -9.71
C ALA A 231 5.90 -9.23 -9.58
N PRO A 232 6.70 -9.60 -10.57
CA PRO A 232 7.48 -10.83 -10.54
C PRO A 232 8.46 -10.88 -9.37
N VAL A 233 9.09 -9.75 -9.07
CA VAL A 233 10.03 -9.59 -7.95
C VAL A 233 9.85 -8.21 -7.34
N LEU A 234 9.74 -8.15 -6.02
CA LEU A 234 9.79 -6.91 -5.23
C LEU A 234 10.81 -7.06 -4.12
N ARG A 235 11.46 -5.96 -3.78
CA ARG A 235 12.35 -5.86 -2.62
C ARG A 235 11.86 -4.74 -1.71
N TYR A 236 11.63 -5.06 -0.46
CA TYR A 236 11.33 -4.09 0.60
C TYR A 236 12.41 -4.18 1.68
N GLY A 237 13.31 -3.21 1.72
CA GLY A 237 14.48 -3.26 2.58
C GLY A 237 15.35 -4.50 2.31
N LYS A 238 15.43 -5.39 3.31
CA LYS A 238 16.17 -6.66 3.21
C LYS A 238 15.29 -7.82 2.69
N ILE A 239 13.98 -7.66 2.64
CA ILE A 239 13.03 -8.69 2.23
C ILE A 239 12.94 -8.70 0.72
N MET A 240 13.08 -9.87 0.11
CA MET A 240 12.83 -10.09 -1.32
C MET A 240 11.67 -11.06 -1.49
N VAL A 241 10.65 -10.63 -2.24
CA VAL A 241 9.48 -11.44 -2.55
C VAL A 241 9.34 -11.67 -4.04
N ARG A 242 8.74 -12.79 -4.41
CA ARG A 242 8.42 -13.17 -5.78
C ARG A 242 6.91 -13.37 -5.93
N ASP A 243 6.47 -13.37 -7.17
CA ASP A 243 5.08 -13.69 -7.54
C ASP A 243 4.07 -12.86 -6.73
N PHE A 244 4.39 -11.56 -6.55
CA PHE A 244 3.48 -10.65 -5.87
C PHE A 244 2.24 -10.43 -6.72
N LEU A 245 1.07 -10.71 -6.16
CA LEU A 245 -0.23 -10.50 -6.76
C LEU A 245 -1.13 -9.77 -5.75
N PHE A 246 -1.73 -8.70 -6.20
CA PHE A 246 -2.76 -7.99 -5.46
C PHE A 246 -3.95 -7.78 -6.39
N SER A 247 -5.16 -8.12 -5.93
CA SER A 247 -6.42 -7.80 -6.58
C SER A 247 -7.39 -7.24 -5.57
N GLY A 248 -7.94 -6.08 -5.84
CA GLY A 248 -8.84 -5.40 -4.92
C GLY A 248 -9.74 -4.39 -5.59
N ASP A 249 -10.72 -3.92 -4.84
CA ASP A 249 -11.64 -2.88 -5.24
C ASP A 249 -11.66 -1.75 -4.22
N TYR A 250 -11.89 -0.55 -4.71
CA TYR A 250 -12.27 0.61 -3.91
C TYR A 250 -13.63 1.10 -4.37
N ALA A 251 -14.59 1.23 -3.46
CA ALA A 251 -15.91 1.80 -3.71
C ALA A 251 -16.51 2.33 -2.41
N ASP A 252 -17.22 3.44 -2.44
CA ASP A 252 -17.92 4.05 -1.28
C ASP A 252 -17.05 4.11 -0.01
N SER A 253 -15.81 4.54 -0.16
CA SER A 253 -14.81 4.60 0.94
C SER A 253 -14.42 3.26 1.56
N VAL A 254 -14.75 2.13 0.90
CA VAL A 254 -14.33 0.79 1.32
C VAL A 254 -13.24 0.29 0.36
N ILE A 255 -12.11 -0.10 0.93
CA ILE A 255 -11.04 -0.81 0.23
C ILE A 255 -11.20 -2.29 0.54
N MET A 256 -11.26 -3.12 -0.48
CA MET A 256 -11.34 -4.58 -0.34
C MET A 256 -10.20 -5.23 -1.10
N ALA A 257 -9.23 -5.80 -0.41
CA ALA A 257 -8.23 -6.67 -1.01
C ALA A 257 -8.79 -8.11 -1.06
N LYS A 258 -9.18 -8.55 -2.26
CA LYS A 258 -9.76 -9.88 -2.49
C LYS A 258 -8.70 -10.96 -2.50
N HIS A 259 -7.59 -10.66 -3.16
CA HIS A 259 -6.45 -11.54 -3.28
C HIS A 259 -5.18 -10.73 -3.12
N PHE A 260 -4.42 -11.10 -2.12
CA PHE A 260 -3.07 -10.64 -1.93
C PHE A 260 -2.22 -11.87 -1.67
N THR A 261 -1.28 -12.13 -2.52
CA THR A 261 -0.37 -13.27 -2.37
C THR A 261 1.05 -12.85 -2.74
N MET A 262 2.02 -13.43 -2.06
CA MET A 262 3.43 -13.30 -2.39
C MET A 262 4.21 -14.50 -1.88
N ARG A 263 5.38 -14.74 -2.43
CA ARG A 263 6.31 -15.78 -2.01
C ARG A 263 7.60 -15.18 -1.52
N ASP A 264 8.13 -15.73 -0.47
CA ASP A 264 9.50 -15.44 -0.06
C ASP A 264 10.49 -15.94 -1.14
N ALA A 265 11.48 -15.10 -1.48
CA ALA A 265 12.41 -15.45 -2.55
C ALA A 265 13.43 -16.52 -2.17
N GLU A 266 13.72 -16.66 -0.86
CA GLU A 266 14.73 -17.58 -0.33
C GLU A 266 14.13 -18.93 0.04
N THR A 267 13.01 -18.94 0.76
CA THR A 267 12.40 -20.16 1.32
C THR A 267 11.26 -20.72 0.49
N ALA A 268 10.77 -19.97 -0.51
CA ALA A 268 9.56 -20.26 -1.28
C ALA A 268 8.26 -20.28 -0.45
N GLY A 269 8.33 -19.99 0.84
CA GLY A 269 7.15 -19.83 1.70
C GLY A 269 6.22 -18.75 1.16
N PHE A 270 4.92 -18.91 1.34
CA PHE A 270 3.93 -17.97 0.82
C PHE A 270 3.25 -17.17 1.93
N VAL A 271 2.76 -15.99 1.58
CA VAL A 271 1.83 -15.17 2.37
C VAL A 271 0.59 -14.93 1.53
N SER A 272 -0.57 -15.12 2.16
CA SER A 272 -1.87 -14.74 1.61
C SER A 272 -2.57 -13.84 2.62
N LEU A 273 -3.16 -12.75 2.13
CA LEU A 273 -3.88 -11.78 2.93
C LEU A 273 -5.22 -11.47 2.25
N SER A 274 -6.29 -11.45 3.00
CA SER A 274 -7.51 -10.74 2.66
C SER A 274 -7.72 -9.57 3.63
N LEU A 275 -8.22 -8.45 3.12
CA LEU A 275 -8.34 -7.23 3.90
C LEU A 275 -9.56 -6.45 3.44
N GLN A 276 -10.32 -5.93 4.40
CA GLN A 276 -11.38 -4.96 4.17
C GLN A 276 -11.17 -3.76 5.10
N ALA A 277 -11.01 -2.57 4.52
CA ALA A 277 -10.91 -1.32 5.25
C ALA A 277 -12.09 -0.41 4.88
N ASP A 278 -12.89 -0.02 5.86
CA ASP A 278 -13.95 0.97 5.73
C ASP A 278 -13.40 2.32 6.26
N LEU A 279 -13.09 3.23 5.34
CA LEU A 279 -12.46 4.50 5.68
C LEU A 279 -13.41 5.46 6.41
N LYS A 280 -14.73 5.34 6.20
CA LYS A 280 -15.73 6.14 6.92
C LYS A 280 -15.91 5.67 8.36
N LYS A 281 -15.95 4.36 8.57
CA LYS A 281 -16.09 3.75 9.90
C LYS A 281 -14.75 3.57 10.59
N ARG A 282 -13.64 3.80 9.89
CA ARG A 282 -12.26 3.63 10.40
C ARG A 282 -12.02 2.20 10.90
N THR A 283 -12.58 1.22 10.21
CA THR A 283 -12.47 -0.19 10.59
C THR A 283 -11.60 -0.95 9.61
N LEU A 284 -10.82 -1.88 10.12
CA LEU A 284 -9.99 -2.79 9.36
C LEU A 284 -10.29 -4.22 9.79
N ILE A 285 -10.59 -5.10 8.84
CA ILE A 285 -10.76 -6.53 9.03
C ILE A 285 -9.73 -7.24 8.17
N TRP A 286 -9.05 -8.25 8.72
CA TRP A 286 -8.02 -8.99 7.97
C TRP A 286 -8.03 -10.47 8.30
N ASP A 287 -7.57 -11.29 7.35
CA ASP A 287 -7.17 -12.69 7.51
C ASP A 287 -5.83 -12.87 6.80
N VAL A 288 -4.83 -13.33 7.53
CA VAL A 288 -3.46 -13.57 7.03
C VAL A 288 -3.14 -15.04 7.21
N ARG A 289 -2.63 -15.68 6.17
CA ARG A 289 -2.06 -17.02 6.19
C ARG A 289 -0.66 -16.99 5.63
N SER A 290 0.26 -17.62 6.33
CA SER A 290 1.66 -17.60 5.94
C SER A 290 2.35 -18.93 6.21
N THR A 291 3.19 -19.33 5.25
CA THR A 291 4.24 -20.33 5.43
C THR A 291 5.64 -19.71 5.26
N ALA A 292 5.71 -18.39 5.02
CA ALA A 292 6.96 -17.65 4.97
C ALA A 292 7.56 -17.48 6.37
N PRO A 293 8.88 -17.26 6.47
CA PRO A 293 9.56 -17.03 7.75
C PRO A 293 9.22 -15.64 8.32
N LEU A 294 7.97 -15.46 8.79
CA LEU A 294 7.45 -14.17 9.27
C LEU A 294 8.32 -13.55 10.36
N VAL A 295 9.03 -14.35 11.14
CA VAL A 295 9.99 -13.87 12.16
C VAL A 295 11.10 -13.07 11.48
N SER A 296 11.71 -13.59 10.41
CA SER A 296 12.74 -12.87 9.65
C SER A 296 12.20 -11.58 9.01
N TRP A 297 10.93 -11.59 8.62
CA TRP A 297 10.27 -10.42 8.06
C TRP A 297 9.91 -9.39 9.13
N ALA A 298 9.46 -9.85 10.32
CA ALA A 298 9.21 -8.97 11.45
C ALA A 298 10.48 -8.21 11.88
N VAL A 299 11.64 -8.88 11.91
CA VAL A 299 12.95 -8.24 12.15
C VAL A 299 13.21 -7.12 11.16
N ALA A 300 12.92 -7.37 9.90
CA ALA A 300 13.22 -6.39 8.84
C ALA A 300 12.25 -5.20 8.84
N ILE A 301 11.06 -5.32 9.45
CA ILE A 301 9.99 -4.31 9.41
C ILE A 301 9.85 -3.58 10.74
N VAL A 302 9.94 -4.26 11.88
CA VAL A 302 9.54 -3.69 13.18
C VAL A 302 10.74 -3.35 14.06
N ASP A 303 11.47 -4.32 14.56
CA ASP A 303 12.66 -4.13 15.41
C ASP A 303 13.42 -5.45 15.60
N GLU A 304 14.75 -5.39 15.50
CA GLU A 304 15.62 -6.55 15.77
C GLU A 304 15.52 -7.05 17.23
N ALA A 305 15.13 -6.18 18.17
CA ALA A 305 15.02 -6.53 19.59
C ALA A 305 13.87 -7.51 19.92
N LEU A 306 12.86 -7.62 19.04
CA LEU A 306 11.70 -8.48 19.25
C LEU A 306 11.87 -9.91 18.73
N VAL A 307 13.01 -10.22 18.11
CA VAL A 307 13.26 -11.52 17.52
C VAL A 307 14.20 -12.34 18.37
N PRO A 308 13.86 -13.61 18.65
CA PRO A 308 14.75 -14.51 19.37
C PRO A 308 16.09 -14.65 18.63
N LYS A 309 17.19 -14.34 19.34
CA LYS A 309 18.53 -14.42 18.79
C LYS A 309 18.83 -15.86 18.34
N GLU A 310 19.44 -15.99 17.17
CA GLU A 310 19.89 -17.27 16.63
C GLU A 310 18.80 -18.33 16.43
N MET A 311 17.54 -17.90 16.19
CA MET A 311 16.51 -18.84 15.77
C MET A 311 16.63 -19.17 14.29
N LYS A 312 16.68 -20.47 13.96
CA LYS A 312 16.73 -20.96 12.56
C LYS A 312 15.58 -21.92 12.31
N PHE A 313 14.79 -21.63 11.29
CA PHE A 313 13.75 -22.53 10.81
C PHE A 313 14.37 -23.62 9.94
N LEU A 314 14.08 -24.88 10.26
CA LEU A 314 14.50 -26.05 9.50
C LEU A 314 13.34 -26.66 8.69
N SER A 315 12.13 -26.14 8.92
CA SER A 315 10.91 -26.45 8.19
C SER A 315 10.06 -25.19 8.05
N GLU A 316 9.13 -25.16 7.11
CA GLU A 316 8.24 -24.04 6.89
C GLU A 316 7.32 -23.82 8.10
N PRO A 317 7.27 -22.60 8.67
CA PRO A 317 6.29 -22.25 9.68
C PRO A 317 4.90 -22.09 9.04
N HIS A 318 3.85 -22.34 9.79
CA HIS A 318 2.47 -22.08 9.40
C HIS A 318 1.86 -21.10 10.40
N VAL A 319 1.39 -19.97 9.94
CA VAL A 319 0.76 -18.95 10.77
C VAL A 319 -0.54 -18.51 10.12
N GLN A 320 -1.60 -18.49 10.91
CA GLN A 320 -2.87 -17.89 10.52
C GLN A 320 -3.27 -16.86 11.57
N ILE A 321 -3.59 -15.65 11.14
CA ILE A 321 -4.02 -14.55 12.00
C ILE A 321 -5.20 -13.87 11.36
N SER A 322 -6.31 -13.74 12.09
CA SER A 322 -7.46 -12.94 11.68
C SER A 322 -7.76 -11.90 12.75
N GLY A 323 -8.31 -10.78 12.35
CA GLY A 323 -8.57 -9.72 13.31
C GLY A 323 -9.44 -8.60 12.78
N HIS A 324 -9.74 -7.71 13.71
CA HIS A 324 -10.51 -6.50 13.50
C HIS A 324 -9.88 -5.36 14.30
N ALA A 325 -9.72 -4.19 13.69
CA ALA A 325 -9.29 -2.98 14.37
C ALA A 325 -10.24 -1.81 14.09
N VAL A 326 -10.36 -0.92 15.06
CA VAL A 326 -11.03 0.38 14.94
C VAL A 326 -9.98 1.45 15.23
N PHE A 327 -9.83 2.42 14.33
CA PHE A 327 -8.85 3.49 14.44
C PHE A 327 -9.47 4.78 14.96
N SER A 328 -8.63 5.61 15.60
CA SER A 328 -8.98 6.97 16.02
C SER A 328 -9.34 7.87 14.83
N GLU A 329 -9.90 9.06 15.11
CA GLU A 329 -10.36 10.00 14.08
C GLU A 329 -9.27 10.43 13.10
N ASN A 330 -8.04 10.55 13.55
CA ASN A 330 -6.89 10.95 12.74
C ASN A 330 -6.08 9.75 12.19
N TRP A 331 -6.50 8.51 12.40
CA TRP A 331 -5.80 7.27 12.02
C TRP A 331 -4.44 7.06 12.71
N GLU A 332 -4.07 7.86 13.70
CA GLU A 332 -2.77 7.77 14.39
C GLU A 332 -2.76 6.73 15.52
N GLY A 333 -3.92 6.31 15.98
CA GLY A 333 -4.06 5.34 17.07
C GLY A 333 -5.09 4.27 16.79
N VAL A 334 -4.97 3.14 17.48
CA VAL A 334 -5.95 2.05 17.47
C VAL A 334 -6.77 2.15 18.74
N GLU A 335 -8.09 2.34 18.62
CA GLU A 335 -9.02 2.39 19.75
C GLU A 335 -9.42 0.99 20.23
N HIS A 336 -9.67 0.10 19.28
CA HIS A 336 -9.98 -1.30 19.56
C HIS A 336 -9.18 -2.20 18.62
N LEU A 337 -8.58 -3.25 19.18
CA LEU A 337 -7.84 -4.26 18.44
C LEU A 337 -8.18 -5.65 18.97
N ASN A 338 -8.75 -6.46 18.11
CA ASN A 338 -8.98 -7.87 18.37
C ASN A 338 -8.28 -8.69 17.31
N ALA A 339 -7.48 -9.66 17.73
CA ALA A 339 -6.82 -10.60 16.84
C ALA A 339 -6.87 -12.00 17.44
N LEU A 340 -7.04 -12.98 16.60
CA LEU A 340 -6.94 -14.39 16.97
C LEU A 340 -6.13 -15.12 15.91
N GLY A 341 -5.41 -16.13 16.33
CA GLY A 341 -4.59 -16.87 15.39
C GLY A 341 -4.04 -18.15 15.96
N SER A 342 -3.39 -18.88 15.08
CA SER A 342 -2.63 -20.07 15.41
C SER A 342 -1.28 -20.03 14.72
N GLY A 343 -0.28 -20.60 15.37
CA GLY A 343 1.06 -20.76 14.82
C GLY A 343 1.53 -22.19 15.01
N SER A 344 2.16 -22.75 13.99
CA SER A 344 2.87 -24.03 14.10
C SER A 344 4.13 -24.01 13.25
N MET A 345 5.14 -24.67 13.71
CA MET A 345 6.38 -24.93 12.99
C MET A 345 6.86 -26.35 13.23
N GLY A 346 7.45 -26.94 12.22
CA GLY A 346 8.11 -28.23 12.36
C GLY A 346 9.50 -28.06 12.98
N ALA A 347 10.51 -28.71 12.45
CA ALA A 347 11.85 -28.63 13.01
C ALA A 347 12.43 -27.21 12.98
N PHE A 348 13.02 -26.79 14.08
CA PHE A 348 13.73 -25.51 14.21
C PHE A 348 14.89 -25.64 15.21
N SER A 349 15.77 -24.66 15.25
CA SER A 349 16.81 -24.58 16.26
C SER A 349 16.87 -23.21 16.91
N VAL A 350 17.21 -23.17 18.19
CA VAL A 350 17.43 -21.96 18.99
C VAL A 350 18.77 -22.10 19.71
N LEU A 351 19.69 -21.17 19.47
CA LEU A 351 21.05 -21.22 20.05
C LEU A 351 21.74 -22.59 19.88
N GLY A 352 21.50 -23.24 18.73
CA GLY A 352 22.07 -24.55 18.42
C GLY A 352 21.31 -25.78 18.96
N GLU A 353 20.35 -25.59 19.86
CA GLU A 353 19.47 -26.68 20.32
C GLU A 353 18.37 -26.93 19.26
N LYS A 354 18.12 -28.22 18.95
CA LYS A 354 17.20 -28.62 17.88
C LYS A 354 15.87 -29.08 18.48
N PHE A 355 14.81 -28.46 18.04
CA PHE A 355 13.42 -28.78 18.37
C PHE A 355 12.74 -29.50 17.18
N GLN A 356 11.78 -30.33 17.50
CA GLN A 356 11.05 -31.14 16.50
C GLN A 356 9.83 -30.37 15.95
N ARG A 357 9.12 -29.64 16.83
CA ARG A 357 7.96 -28.83 16.47
C ARG A 357 7.62 -27.86 17.59
N ALA A 358 6.92 -26.82 17.22
CA ALA A 358 6.19 -25.95 18.16
C ALA A 358 4.84 -25.60 17.57
N SER A 359 3.83 -25.41 18.45
CA SER A 359 2.52 -24.88 18.07
C SER A 359 1.90 -24.10 19.22
N CYS A 360 1.07 -23.12 18.91
CA CYS A 360 0.23 -22.42 19.87
C CYS A 360 -0.97 -21.82 19.16
N ASP A 361 -2.05 -21.61 19.93
CA ASP A 361 -3.12 -20.71 19.58
C ASP A 361 -2.94 -19.43 20.41
N PHE A 362 -3.30 -18.29 19.82
CA PHE A 362 -3.19 -17.01 20.51
C PHE A 362 -4.39 -16.12 20.17
N SER A 363 -4.73 -15.26 21.14
CA SER A 363 -5.67 -14.17 20.92
C SER A 363 -5.19 -12.91 21.62
N TYR A 364 -5.59 -11.79 21.08
CA TYR A 364 -5.35 -10.46 21.64
C TYR A 364 -6.66 -9.68 21.60
N GLU A 365 -7.01 -9.07 22.73
CA GLU A 365 -8.21 -8.26 22.85
C GLU A 365 -7.92 -7.03 23.73
N ASN A 366 -7.85 -5.85 23.12
CA ASN A 366 -7.75 -4.55 23.81
C ASN A 366 -6.69 -4.50 24.94
N GLY A 367 -5.48 -4.95 24.65
CA GLY A 367 -4.37 -4.97 25.64
C GLY A 367 -4.21 -6.28 26.38
N ASN A 368 -5.21 -7.16 26.35
CA ASN A 368 -5.11 -8.49 26.93
C ASN A 368 -4.64 -9.49 25.86
N PHE A 369 -3.73 -10.39 26.23
CA PHE A 369 -3.29 -11.45 25.35
C PHE A 369 -3.46 -12.83 25.99
N TYR A 370 -3.71 -13.81 25.15
CA TYR A 370 -3.87 -15.19 25.56
C TYR A 370 -3.07 -16.07 24.60
N VAL A 371 -2.18 -16.90 25.14
CA VAL A 371 -1.51 -17.96 24.41
C VAL A 371 -1.95 -19.27 25.01
N THR A 372 -2.65 -20.07 24.22
CA THR A 372 -3.22 -21.34 24.65
C THR A 372 -2.63 -22.46 23.77
N ASP A 373 -2.81 -23.70 24.20
CA ASP A 373 -2.36 -24.88 23.49
C ASP A 373 -0.89 -24.83 23.04
N LEU A 374 -0.07 -24.14 23.88
CA LEU A 374 1.37 -24.09 23.65
C LEU A 374 1.98 -25.48 23.80
N ASP A 375 2.53 -26.01 22.72
CA ASP A 375 3.20 -27.32 22.68
C ASP A 375 4.54 -27.19 21.94
N ILE A 376 5.63 -27.44 22.62
CA ILE A 376 6.99 -27.46 22.06
C ILE A 376 7.57 -28.86 22.30
N ARG A 377 8.07 -29.50 21.25
CA ARG A 377 8.67 -30.84 21.30
C ARG A 377 10.16 -30.78 21.01
N HIS A 378 10.91 -31.45 21.89
CA HIS A 378 12.34 -31.64 21.79
C HIS A 378 12.65 -33.14 21.89
N PRO A 379 13.73 -33.68 21.31
CA PRO A 379 14.08 -35.09 21.45
C PRO A 379 14.19 -35.57 22.91
N GLY A 380 14.53 -34.71 23.86
CA GLY A 380 14.68 -35.02 25.29
C GLY A 380 13.47 -34.60 26.14
N GLY A 381 12.35 -34.18 25.57
CA GLY A 381 11.18 -33.79 26.36
C GLY A 381 10.24 -32.79 25.68
N SER A 382 9.35 -32.18 26.45
CA SER A 382 8.34 -31.27 25.94
C SER A 382 8.14 -30.07 26.86
N PHE A 383 7.60 -29.00 26.30
CA PHE A 383 7.10 -27.83 27.02
C PHE A 383 5.68 -27.56 26.54
N SER A 384 4.74 -27.46 27.49
CA SER A 384 3.34 -27.23 27.16
C SER A 384 2.68 -26.35 28.21
N GLY A 385 1.57 -25.67 27.83
CA GLY A 385 0.83 -24.89 28.79
C GLY A 385 0.12 -23.70 28.15
N LYS A 386 -0.16 -22.70 29.01
CA LYS A 386 -0.82 -21.45 28.61
C LYS A 386 -0.22 -20.25 29.34
N VAL A 387 -0.26 -19.10 28.68
CA VAL A 387 0.17 -17.80 29.22
C VAL A 387 -0.92 -16.78 28.90
N MET A 388 -1.30 -15.97 29.85
CA MET A 388 -2.32 -14.94 29.69
C MET A 388 -1.84 -13.64 30.32
N GLY A 389 -1.94 -12.54 29.59
CA GLY A 389 -1.74 -11.19 30.11
C GLY A 389 -3.08 -10.46 30.18
N VAL A 390 -3.52 -10.11 31.37
CA VAL A 390 -4.80 -9.45 31.60
C VAL A 390 -4.58 -8.34 32.61
N ASP A 391 -4.95 -7.10 32.24
CA ASP A 391 -4.88 -5.92 33.12
C ASP A 391 -3.49 -5.70 33.76
N GLY A 392 -2.43 -6.00 33.03
CA GLY A 392 -1.04 -5.86 33.52
C GLY A 392 -0.55 -7.02 34.36
N GLU A 393 -1.34 -8.04 34.59
CA GLU A 393 -0.97 -9.28 35.26
C GLU A 393 -0.71 -10.39 34.24
N ILE A 394 0.46 -11.06 34.29
CA ILE A 394 0.72 -12.26 33.50
C ILE A 394 0.42 -13.49 34.34
N LYS A 395 -0.54 -14.29 33.88
CA LYS A 395 -0.85 -15.61 34.46
C LYS A 395 -0.17 -16.69 33.63
N ILE A 396 0.55 -17.58 34.32
CA ILE A 396 1.35 -18.64 33.72
C ILE A 396 0.89 -19.99 34.29
N ASP A 397 0.72 -20.95 33.41
CA ASP A 397 0.48 -22.34 33.77
C ASP A 397 1.17 -23.22 32.70
N VAL A 398 2.41 -23.59 32.99
CA VAL A 398 3.27 -24.33 32.07
C VAL A 398 3.90 -25.53 32.72
N HIS A 399 4.09 -26.56 31.92
CA HIS A 399 4.74 -27.81 32.30
C HIS A 399 5.87 -28.12 31.32
N SER A 400 7.04 -28.45 31.82
CA SER A 400 8.22 -28.73 31.02
C SER A 400 8.92 -29.99 31.51
N THR A 401 9.24 -30.86 30.56
CA THR A 401 10.17 -31.99 30.74
C THR A 401 11.41 -31.81 29.86
N LEU A 402 11.62 -30.57 29.34
CA LEU A 402 12.78 -30.28 28.51
C LEU A 402 14.09 -30.41 29.27
N PRO A 403 15.16 -30.87 28.62
CA PRO A 403 16.50 -30.80 29.21
C PRO A 403 16.84 -29.37 29.64
N MET A 404 17.49 -29.21 30.77
CA MET A 404 17.85 -27.89 31.32
C MET A 404 18.59 -27.03 30.29
N LYS A 405 19.46 -27.65 29.49
CA LYS A 405 20.20 -26.94 28.42
C LYS A 405 19.26 -26.32 27.39
N ALA A 406 18.19 -27.04 26.95
CA ALA A 406 17.21 -26.53 26.01
C ALA A 406 16.38 -25.41 26.64
N MET A 407 15.96 -25.54 27.90
CA MET A 407 15.23 -24.47 28.64
C MET A 407 16.07 -23.19 28.76
N LEU A 408 17.34 -23.31 29.16
CA LEU A 408 18.25 -22.17 29.25
C LEU A 408 18.53 -21.56 27.87
N GLY A 409 18.63 -22.37 26.84
CA GLY A 409 18.75 -21.89 25.45
C GLY A 409 17.56 -21.02 25.06
N MET A 410 16.32 -21.48 25.28
CA MET A 410 15.12 -20.68 25.01
C MET A 410 15.08 -19.40 25.85
N ALA A 411 15.34 -19.49 27.16
CA ALA A 411 15.36 -18.33 28.05
C ALA A 411 16.38 -17.28 27.61
N ARG A 412 17.58 -17.69 27.20
CA ARG A 412 18.62 -16.77 26.69
C ARG A 412 18.28 -16.15 25.36
N SER A 413 17.54 -16.85 24.47
CA SER A 413 17.14 -16.31 23.17
C SER A 413 16.14 -15.15 23.29
N ILE A 414 15.37 -15.11 24.38
CA ILE A 414 14.31 -14.12 24.62
C ILE A 414 14.79 -13.03 25.58
N ALA A 415 15.76 -13.34 26.44
CA ALA A 415 16.25 -12.42 27.45
C ALA A 415 16.98 -11.21 26.84
N PRO A 416 16.82 -10.01 27.42
CA PRO A 416 17.64 -8.85 27.06
C PRO A 416 19.15 -9.14 27.19
N GLU A 417 19.97 -8.40 26.43
CA GLU A 417 21.45 -8.65 26.44
C GLU A 417 22.12 -8.48 27.79
N ASP A 418 21.58 -7.62 28.62
CA ASP A 418 22.04 -7.30 29.96
C ASP A 418 21.48 -8.23 31.05
N ALA A 419 20.57 -9.14 30.69
CA ALA A 419 20.00 -10.09 31.65
C ALA A 419 21.05 -11.06 32.16
N LYS A 420 21.36 -10.98 33.46
CA LYS A 420 22.23 -11.94 34.17
C LYS A 420 21.44 -13.22 34.44
N LEU A 421 21.39 -14.11 33.45
CA LEU A 421 20.83 -15.44 33.69
C LEU A 421 21.77 -16.24 34.65
N PRO A 422 21.21 -17.06 35.55
CA PRO A 422 22.02 -17.84 36.44
C PRO A 422 23.01 -18.72 35.67
N PRO A 423 24.22 -18.93 36.20
CA PRO A 423 25.17 -19.85 35.61
C PRO A 423 24.51 -21.21 35.44
N ALA A 424 24.84 -21.92 34.36
CA ALA A 424 24.25 -23.21 34.04
C ALA A 424 24.40 -24.15 35.25
N LEU A 425 23.29 -24.40 35.94
CA LEU A 425 23.23 -25.46 36.92
C LEU A 425 23.35 -26.78 36.17
N GLU A 426 24.41 -27.58 36.39
CA GLU A 426 24.47 -28.95 35.90
C GLU A 426 23.45 -29.78 36.68
N ILE A 427 22.22 -29.82 36.18
CA ILE A 427 21.22 -30.77 36.68
C ILE A 427 21.44 -32.06 35.93
N ARG A 428 21.82 -33.11 36.63
CA ARG A 428 21.92 -34.47 36.08
C ARG A 428 20.56 -35.13 36.20
N GLY A 429 19.99 -35.54 35.07
CA GLY A 429 18.66 -36.18 34.93
C GLY A 429 17.68 -35.35 34.14
N ASP A 430 16.51 -35.89 33.88
CA ASP A 430 15.43 -35.23 33.14
C ASP A 430 14.54 -34.43 34.13
N PRO A 431 14.65 -33.11 34.21
CA PRO A 431 13.87 -32.31 35.14
C PRO A 431 12.40 -32.23 34.69
N GLU A 432 11.50 -32.41 35.62
CA GLU A 432 10.10 -32.05 35.45
C GLU A 432 9.85 -30.70 36.15
N LEU A 433 9.43 -29.69 35.40
CA LEU A 433 9.19 -28.34 35.90
C LEU A 433 7.74 -27.96 35.66
N LYS A 434 7.04 -27.60 36.75
CA LYS A 434 5.71 -26.96 36.67
C LYS A 434 5.83 -25.54 37.18
N VAL A 435 5.40 -24.58 36.39
CA VAL A 435 5.37 -23.18 36.78
C VAL A 435 3.95 -22.70 36.65
N TYR A 436 3.35 -22.28 37.76
CA TYR A 436 1.99 -21.76 37.76
C TYR A 436 1.87 -20.59 38.73
N GLY A 437 1.01 -19.64 38.38
CA GLY A 437 0.82 -18.46 39.20
C GLY A 437 0.69 -17.19 38.36
N SER A 438 0.93 -16.05 39.00
CA SER A 438 0.85 -14.76 38.33
C SER A 438 2.05 -13.88 38.66
N VAL A 439 2.38 -13.01 37.71
CA VAL A 439 3.40 -12.00 37.76
C VAL A 439 2.80 -10.66 37.46
N ASP A 440 2.86 -9.70 38.36
CA ASP A 440 2.46 -8.32 38.10
C ASP A 440 3.57 -7.60 37.32
N MET A 441 3.20 -7.07 36.15
CA MET A 441 4.11 -6.39 35.23
C MET A 441 4.13 -4.90 35.49
N GLY A 442 4.02 -4.37 36.63
CA GLY A 442 4.09 -2.92 36.90
C GLY A 442 3.88 -1.99 35.68
N LYS A 443 3.62 -0.76 35.76
CA LYS A 443 3.29 0.12 34.65
C LYS A 443 4.37 0.15 33.54
N GLY A 444 4.30 -0.80 32.62
CA GLY A 444 5.14 -0.91 31.42
C GLY A 444 6.10 -2.10 31.43
N TRP A 445 6.48 -2.54 30.23
CA TRP A 445 7.39 -3.68 29.95
C TRP A 445 8.82 -3.52 30.50
N LYS A 446 9.13 -2.40 31.14
CA LYS A 446 10.46 -2.08 31.73
C LYS A 446 10.43 -1.97 33.25
N GLY A 447 9.33 -2.31 33.91
CA GLY A 447 9.23 -2.30 35.38
C GLY A 447 9.82 -3.55 36.04
N PRO A 448 10.20 -3.48 37.31
CA PRO A 448 10.58 -4.66 38.06
C PRO A 448 9.40 -5.63 38.13
N PHE A 449 9.65 -6.89 37.85
CA PHE A 449 8.67 -7.96 38.03
C PHE A 449 8.37 -8.12 39.51
N GLN A 450 7.13 -7.94 39.94
CA GLN A 450 6.69 -8.37 41.27
C GLN A 450 6.07 -9.75 41.14
N VAL A 451 6.74 -10.75 41.71
CA VAL A 451 6.27 -12.15 41.75
C VAL A 451 5.33 -12.31 42.93
N ASP A 452 4.02 -12.10 42.70
CA ASP A 452 3.05 -12.19 43.79
C ASP A 452 2.72 -13.64 44.18
N ARG A 453 2.67 -14.57 43.28
CA ARG A 453 2.26 -15.96 43.51
C ARG A 453 2.83 -16.96 42.51
N LEU A 454 4.11 -16.95 42.21
CA LEU A 454 4.69 -17.97 41.35
C LEU A 454 5.03 -19.22 42.16
N GLN A 455 4.48 -20.36 41.79
CA GLN A 455 4.88 -21.65 42.38
C GLN A 455 5.68 -22.42 41.33
N ILE A 456 6.88 -22.82 41.71
CA ILE A 456 7.76 -23.63 40.88
C ILE A 456 7.91 -24.99 41.57
N GLU A 457 7.38 -26.03 40.92
CA GLU A 457 7.59 -27.40 41.37
C GLU A 457 8.60 -28.05 40.42
N ALA A 458 9.77 -28.43 40.95
CA ALA A 458 10.79 -29.11 40.19
C ALA A 458 11.02 -30.50 40.81
N SER A 459 10.98 -31.56 39.99
CA SER A 459 11.40 -32.89 40.40
C SER A 459 12.52 -33.37 39.44
N VAL A 460 13.54 -34.00 40.04
CA VAL A 460 14.65 -34.61 39.30
C VAL A 460 14.60 -36.10 39.56
N ALA A 461 14.37 -36.88 38.49
CA ALA A 461 14.05 -38.29 38.62
C ALA A 461 15.21 -39.19 39.19
N ASP A 462 16.48 -38.75 39.13
CA ASP A 462 17.59 -39.69 39.25
C ASP A 462 18.73 -39.35 40.23
N VAL A 463 18.59 -38.38 41.14
CA VAL A 463 19.73 -38.02 42.01
C VAL A 463 19.55 -38.44 43.46
N LEU A 464 18.36 -38.61 43.94
CA LEU A 464 18.05 -39.21 45.22
C LEU A 464 16.70 -39.90 45.17
N PRO A 465 16.55 -41.12 45.64
CA PRO A 465 15.26 -41.75 45.66
C PRO A 465 14.31 -40.98 46.59
N ARG A 466 13.37 -40.27 46.01
CA ARG A 466 12.20 -39.63 46.65
C ARG A 466 12.35 -38.26 47.33
N SER A 467 13.34 -37.45 47.01
CA SER A 467 13.35 -36.06 47.48
C SER A 467 12.94 -35.11 46.35
N GLY A 468 11.66 -34.86 46.20
CA GLY A 468 11.14 -33.74 45.42
C GLY A 468 11.53 -32.44 46.15
N ILE A 469 12.31 -31.57 45.56
CA ILE A 469 12.58 -30.23 46.09
C ILE A 469 11.40 -29.37 45.66
N ARG A 470 10.55 -29.02 46.62
CA ARG A 470 9.44 -28.05 46.39
C ARG A 470 9.96 -26.68 46.84
N PHE A 471 10.12 -25.78 45.89
CA PHE A 471 10.30 -24.37 46.17
C PHE A 471 8.93 -23.73 46.27
N ARG A 472 8.44 -23.39 47.47
CA ARG A 472 7.30 -22.52 47.66
C ARG A 472 7.81 -21.11 47.86
N CYS A 473 7.62 -20.24 46.91
CA CYS A 473 7.74 -18.81 47.11
C CYS A 473 6.44 -18.32 47.76
N GLY A 474 6.43 -18.28 49.11
CA GLY A 474 5.38 -17.59 49.85
C GLY A 474 5.61 -16.08 49.81
N GLN A 475 4.67 -15.29 50.31
CA GLN A 475 4.66 -13.81 50.37
C GLN A 475 5.94 -13.22 51.02
N GLY A 476 7.01 -13.29 50.35
CA GLY A 476 8.33 -12.70 50.69
C GLY A 476 9.08 -12.71 49.38
N GLY A 477 9.24 -11.54 48.78
CA GLY A 477 9.86 -11.41 47.48
C GLY A 477 11.20 -12.12 47.46
N ILE A 478 11.38 -12.99 46.47
CA ILE A 478 12.73 -13.38 46.07
C ILE A 478 13.24 -12.18 45.24
N ASP A 479 14.10 -11.39 45.86
CA ASP A 479 14.95 -10.46 45.15
C ASP A 479 15.87 -11.29 44.24
N TRP A 480 15.44 -11.58 43.03
CA TRP A 480 16.34 -11.94 41.98
C TRP A 480 17.12 -10.66 41.64
N PRO A 481 18.45 -10.67 41.73
CA PRO A 481 19.25 -9.50 41.39
C PRO A 481 19.25 -9.33 39.87
N PHE A 482 18.17 -8.82 39.32
CA PHE A 482 18.16 -8.22 38.02
C PHE A 482 18.50 -6.75 38.21
N HIS A 483 19.77 -6.42 38.14
CA HIS A 483 20.29 -5.08 37.97
C HIS A 483 20.63 -4.86 36.51
#